data_002ff7cd183e1b7229b992b8edea4c3b
#
_entry.id   002ff7cd183e1b7229b992b8edea4c3b
#
_cell.length_a   1.000
_cell.length_b   1.000
_cell.length_c   1.000
_cell.angle_alpha   90.00
_cell.angle_beta   90.00
_cell.angle_gamma   90.00
#
_symmetry.space_group_name_H-M   'P 1'
#
loop_
_entity.id
_entity.type
_entity.pdbx_description
1 polymer ?
#
loop_
_entity_poly.entity_id
_entity_poly.type
_entity_poly.pdbx_seq_one_letter_code
_entity_poly.pdbx_strand_id
1 'polypeptide(L)'
;AALRRSKVRYGIVAMLFLVTAINYGDRASMSMVGAPMSKQLGIDSVGLGYIFSAFSWAYVVAQIPGGWLLDRFGSRRVYFWSIFSWSVVTALQGFVTIFSSTTEIIITLVLLRCLVGLAEAPSFPGNSRIVAAWFPANERGTAAAIFNSAQYFATVMFAPLMGWLIHTINWQSVFFVMGGAGILASLLWLKVIHNPDAHPSINKAELEYIEQGGGLVRIDTVKPGVALAPGFRAEAVKQMFASRMMVSVFVAQYCINALTYFFISWFPVYLVQARHMSILKVGIVAAIPAICGFAGGVLGGVLSDALQRMGLSLSLSRKIPIIGGMLLSMSILAANYTNINAVVIAVMAIAFFGKGVGALGWAVMADIAPREITGLTGGVFNMIGNASGIVTPIVIGYIVKDTGSFNGALGFIAAHAFVAVLCFAVLAGPLKRFEIRKG
;
A
#
# COMPACT_ATOMS: atom_id res chain seq x y z
N ALA A 1 -34.65 -2.17 -30.13
CA ALA A 1 -33.88 -3.09 -29.28
C ALA A 1 -32.82 -2.28 -28.54
N ALA A 2 -32.87 -2.25 -27.19
CA ALA A 2 -31.83 -1.58 -26.39
C ALA A 2 -30.49 -2.22 -26.73
N LEU A 3 -29.54 -1.43 -27.23
CA LEU A 3 -28.21 -1.88 -27.56
C LEU A 3 -27.56 -2.45 -26.28
N ARG A 4 -27.12 -3.72 -26.33
CA ARG A 4 -26.41 -4.36 -25.22
C ARG A 4 -25.14 -3.57 -24.94
N ARG A 5 -24.91 -3.18 -23.67
CA ARG A 5 -23.72 -2.44 -23.25
C ARG A 5 -22.47 -3.27 -23.56
N SER A 6 -21.45 -2.64 -24.12
CA SER A 6 -20.11 -3.22 -24.13
C SER A 6 -19.61 -3.37 -22.67
N LYS A 7 -18.61 -4.18 -22.44
CA LYS A 7 -18.10 -4.46 -21.09
C LYS A 7 -16.65 -3.95 -20.92
N VAL A 8 -16.33 -2.86 -21.62
CA VAL A 8 -14.97 -2.33 -21.68
C VAL A 8 -14.45 -1.93 -20.29
N ARG A 9 -15.31 -1.33 -19.45
CA ARG A 9 -14.91 -0.92 -18.09
C ARG A 9 -14.34 -2.06 -17.22
N TYR A 10 -14.77 -3.30 -17.45
CA TYR A 10 -14.21 -4.46 -16.73
C TYR A 10 -12.79 -4.80 -17.21
N GLY A 11 -12.49 -4.59 -18.49
CA GLY A 11 -11.12 -4.68 -19.00
C GLY A 11 -10.21 -3.59 -18.40
N ILE A 12 -10.75 -2.39 -18.19
CA ILE A 12 -10.04 -1.29 -17.53
C ILE A 12 -9.67 -1.67 -16.09
N VAL A 13 -10.63 -2.15 -15.27
CA VAL A 13 -10.34 -2.53 -13.89
C VAL A 13 -9.43 -3.75 -13.79
N ALA A 14 -9.52 -4.69 -14.74
CA ALA A 14 -8.58 -5.81 -14.83
C ALA A 14 -7.14 -5.31 -15.09
N MET A 15 -6.98 -4.30 -15.95
CA MET A 15 -5.66 -3.68 -16.20
C MET A 15 -5.15 -2.94 -14.96
N LEU A 16 -6.01 -2.22 -14.23
CA LEU A 16 -5.64 -1.59 -12.96
C LEU A 16 -5.22 -2.63 -11.92
N PHE A 17 -5.93 -3.75 -11.84
CA PHE A 17 -5.56 -4.88 -10.98
C PHE A 17 -4.18 -5.44 -11.34
N LEU A 18 -3.92 -5.72 -12.61
CA LEU A 18 -2.65 -6.26 -13.09
C LEU A 18 -1.49 -5.32 -12.75
N VAL A 19 -1.62 -4.03 -13.07
CA VAL A 19 -0.57 -3.04 -12.80
C VAL A 19 -0.34 -2.87 -11.31
N THR A 20 -1.40 -2.86 -10.50
CA THR A 20 -1.27 -2.79 -9.05
C THR A 20 -0.61 -4.05 -8.48
N ALA A 21 -0.92 -5.24 -9.03
CA ALA A 21 -0.26 -6.48 -8.62
C ALA A 21 1.26 -6.44 -8.92
N ILE A 22 1.65 -5.98 -10.11
CA ILE A 22 3.07 -5.82 -10.47
C ILE A 22 3.74 -4.78 -9.55
N ASN A 23 3.09 -3.65 -9.27
CA ASN A 23 3.59 -2.61 -8.38
C ASN A 23 3.91 -3.17 -6.97
N TYR A 24 3.00 -3.93 -6.39
CA TYR A 24 3.24 -4.57 -5.09
C TYR A 24 4.23 -5.73 -5.16
N GLY A 25 4.29 -6.43 -6.29
CA GLY A 25 5.33 -7.42 -6.54
C GLY A 25 6.72 -6.77 -6.55
N ASP A 26 6.88 -5.63 -7.19
CA ASP A 26 8.14 -4.87 -7.19
C ASP A 26 8.55 -4.42 -5.79
N ARG A 27 7.59 -3.99 -4.96
CA ARG A 27 7.86 -3.66 -3.55
C ARG A 27 8.31 -4.88 -2.75
N ALA A 28 7.67 -6.02 -2.96
CA ALA A 28 8.00 -7.27 -2.28
C ALA A 28 9.34 -7.87 -2.76
N SER A 29 9.80 -7.56 -3.99
CA SER A 29 11.03 -8.11 -4.55
C SER A 29 12.25 -7.84 -3.67
N MET A 30 12.39 -6.62 -3.17
CA MET A 30 13.52 -6.23 -2.32
C MET A 30 13.54 -7.01 -1.00
N SER A 31 12.40 -7.27 -0.38
CA SER A 31 12.36 -8.05 0.87
C SER A 31 12.65 -9.52 0.66
N MET A 32 12.21 -10.10 -0.48
CA MET A 32 12.50 -11.50 -0.83
C MET A 32 13.99 -11.73 -1.11
N VAL A 33 14.65 -10.78 -1.78
CA VAL A 33 16.08 -10.85 -2.06
C VAL A 33 16.94 -10.40 -0.88
N GLY A 34 16.36 -9.74 0.12
CA GLY A 34 17.09 -9.12 1.23
C GLY A 34 18.05 -10.05 1.95
N ALA A 35 17.62 -11.25 2.34
CA ALA A 35 18.46 -12.22 3.04
C ALA A 35 19.59 -12.80 2.17
N PRO A 36 19.35 -13.35 0.96
CA PRO A 36 20.44 -13.85 0.11
C PRO A 36 21.38 -12.74 -0.37
N MET A 37 20.86 -11.54 -0.68
CA MET A 37 21.65 -10.39 -1.08
C MET A 37 22.58 -9.91 0.04
N SER A 38 22.06 -9.76 1.27
CA SER A 38 22.84 -9.31 2.42
C SER A 38 23.96 -10.28 2.74
N LYS A 39 23.70 -11.58 2.66
CA LYS A 39 24.72 -12.62 2.87
C LYS A 39 25.84 -12.56 1.82
N GLN A 40 25.49 -12.37 0.56
CA GLN A 40 26.47 -12.34 -0.54
C GLN A 40 27.27 -11.04 -0.56
N LEU A 41 26.67 -9.90 -0.27
CA LEU A 41 27.27 -8.57 -0.41
C LEU A 41 27.76 -7.98 0.91
N GLY A 42 27.63 -8.71 2.02
CA GLY A 42 28.06 -8.24 3.35
C GLY A 42 27.26 -7.06 3.90
N ILE A 43 25.98 -6.93 3.50
CA ILE A 43 25.09 -5.85 3.96
C ILE A 43 24.55 -6.22 5.34
N ASP A 44 24.77 -5.37 6.33
CA ASP A 44 24.21 -5.56 7.67
C ASP A 44 22.72 -5.22 7.76
N SER A 45 22.10 -5.52 8.90
CA SER A 45 20.66 -5.26 9.11
C SER A 45 20.31 -3.78 9.08
N VAL A 46 21.21 -2.88 9.47
CA VAL A 46 21.01 -1.43 9.36
C VAL A 46 21.01 -1.00 7.90
N GLY A 47 21.97 -1.46 7.10
CA GLY A 47 22.01 -1.23 5.65
C GLY A 47 20.75 -1.71 4.96
N LEU A 48 20.24 -2.92 5.29
CA LEU A 48 18.95 -3.42 4.81
C LEU A 48 17.79 -2.52 5.23
N GLY A 49 17.76 -2.05 6.47
CA GLY A 49 16.74 -1.13 6.97
C GLY A 49 16.66 0.15 6.15
N TYR A 50 17.79 0.76 5.81
CA TYR A 50 17.85 1.94 4.94
C TYR A 50 17.39 1.63 3.51
N ILE A 51 17.82 0.51 2.92
CA ILE A 51 17.38 0.09 1.59
C ILE A 51 15.86 -0.12 1.55
N PHE A 52 15.28 -0.78 2.55
CA PHE A 52 13.83 -0.99 2.63
C PHE A 52 13.06 0.31 2.83
N SER A 53 13.59 1.24 3.61
CA SER A 53 12.94 2.54 3.88
C SER A 53 13.02 3.51 2.71
N ALA A 54 14.04 3.43 1.89
CA ALA A 54 14.37 4.39 0.83
C ALA A 54 13.22 4.64 -0.15
N PHE A 55 12.48 3.60 -0.49
CA PHE A 55 11.25 3.71 -1.29
C PHE A 55 10.27 4.72 -0.68
N SER A 56 9.98 4.57 0.63
CA SER A 56 8.99 5.38 1.32
C SER A 56 9.39 6.85 1.45
N TRP A 57 10.68 7.16 1.57
CA TRP A 57 11.18 8.53 1.60
C TRP A 57 10.73 9.32 0.36
N ALA A 58 11.00 8.77 -0.80
CA ALA A 58 10.67 9.42 -2.06
C ALA A 58 9.16 9.35 -2.37
N TYR A 59 8.52 8.21 -2.09
CA TYR A 59 7.11 7.99 -2.34
C TYR A 59 6.22 8.97 -1.60
N VAL A 60 6.48 9.22 -0.31
CA VAL A 60 5.70 10.16 0.52
C VAL A 60 5.79 11.58 -0.03
N VAL A 61 6.99 12.03 -0.38
CA VAL A 61 7.22 13.38 -0.92
C VAL A 61 6.61 13.54 -2.31
N ALA A 62 6.71 12.51 -3.14
CA ALA A 62 6.30 12.55 -4.55
C ALA A 62 4.78 12.40 -4.76
N GLN A 63 4.00 12.06 -3.74
CA GLN A 63 2.54 11.92 -3.90
C GLN A 63 1.84 13.22 -4.34
N ILE A 64 2.27 14.37 -3.79
CA ILE A 64 1.69 15.68 -4.16
C ILE A 64 2.07 16.05 -5.60
N PRO A 65 3.36 16.04 -6.00
CA PRO A 65 3.75 16.23 -7.40
C PRO A 65 3.10 15.23 -8.36
N GLY A 66 3.00 13.95 -7.95
CA GLY A 66 2.37 12.89 -8.75
C GLY A 66 0.90 13.18 -9.09
N GLY A 67 0.13 13.63 -8.10
CA GLY A 67 -1.25 14.08 -8.31
C GLY A 67 -1.34 15.27 -9.26
N TRP A 68 -0.46 16.26 -9.11
CA TRP A 68 -0.40 17.41 -9.99
C TRP A 68 -0.06 17.03 -11.45
N LEU A 69 0.87 16.09 -11.65
CA LEU A 69 1.20 15.58 -12.98
C LEU A 69 -0.02 14.94 -13.66
N LEU A 70 -0.79 14.12 -12.91
CA LEU A 70 -2.03 13.49 -13.42
C LEU A 70 -3.06 14.55 -13.85
N ASP A 71 -3.23 15.62 -13.07
CA ASP A 71 -4.15 16.70 -13.39
C ASP A 71 -3.72 17.49 -14.62
N ARG A 72 -2.41 17.64 -14.83
CA ARG A 72 -1.88 18.47 -15.93
C ARG A 72 -1.74 17.71 -17.25
N PHE A 73 -1.31 16.45 -17.21
CA PHE A 73 -0.93 15.68 -18.41
C PHE A 73 -1.87 14.50 -18.71
N GLY A 74 -2.85 14.25 -17.83
CA GLY A 74 -3.82 13.16 -17.95
C GLY A 74 -3.31 11.82 -17.44
N SER A 75 -4.25 10.98 -17.01
CA SER A 75 -3.96 9.72 -16.33
C SER A 75 -3.24 8.70 -17.22
N ARG A 76 -3.63 8.60 -18.50
CA ARG A 76 -3.07 7.62 -19.44
C ARG A 76 -1.56 7.78 -19.63
N ARG A 77 -1.10 9.03 -19.88
CA ARG A 77 0.31 9.33 -20.18
C ARG A 77 1.17 9.28 -18.94
N VAL A 78 0.74 9.92 -17.86
CA VAL A 78 1.51 9.99 -16.61
C VAL A 78 1.70 8.60 -16.04
N TYR A 79 0.65 7.78 -16.03
CA TYR A 79 0.74 6.45 -15.46
C TYR A 79 1.53 5.49 -16.35
N PHE A 80 1.50 5.65 -17.68
CA PHE A 80 2.39 4.91 -18.58
C PHE A 80 3.87 5.16 -18.22
N TRP A 81 4.29 6.43 -18.15
CA TRP A 81 5.66 6.78 -17.80
C TRP A 81 6.02 6.34 -16.38
N SER A 82 5.07 6.40 -15.47
CA SER A 82 5.22 5.87 -14.13
C SER A 82 5.56 4.37 -14.18
N ILE A 83 4.73 3.54 -14.83
CA ILE A 83 4.95 2.09 -14.95
C ILE A 83 6.30 1.79 -15.62
N PHE A 84 6.57 2.42 -16.75
CA PHE A 84 7.80 2.20 -17.50
C PHE A 84 9.04 2.57 -16.69
N SER A 85 9.05 3.76 -16.07
CA SER A 85 10.19 4.24 -15.30
C SER A 85 10.49 3.38 -14.08
N TRP A 86 9.48 3.03 -13.26
CA TRP A 86 9.77 2.19 -12.10
C TRP A 86 10.25 0.80 -12.51
N SER A 87 9.72 0.26 -13.63
CA SER A 87 10.10 -1.07 -14.10
C SER A 87 11.54 -1.11 -14.59
N VAL A 88 11.98 -0.07 -15.33
CA VAL A 88 13.38 0.08 -15.72
C VAL A 88 14.28 0.19 -14.50
N VAL A 89 13.92 1.04 -13.54
CA VAL A 89 14.72 1.23 -12.31
C VAL A 89 14.74 -0.05 -11.47
N THR A 90 13.62 -0.80 -11.42
CA THR A 90 13.59 -2.12 -10.77
C THR A 90 14.59 -3.07 -11.41
N ALA A 91 14.63 -3.17 -12.74
CA ALA A 91 15.61 -4.00 -13.45
C ALA A 91 17.05 -3.56 -13.18
N LEU A 92 17.32 -2.26 -13.08
CA LEU A 92 18.66 -1.72 -12.78
C LEU A 92 19.19 -2.17 -11.41
N GLN A 93 18.33 -2.46 -10.43
CA GLN A 93 18.76 -3.00 -9.14
C GLN A 93 19.47 -4.35 -9.26
N GLY A 94 19.19 -5.13 -10.32
CA GLY A 94 19.87 -6.39 -10.59
C GLY A 94 21.35 -6.25 -10.98
N PHE A 95 21.77 -5.05 -11.36
CA PHE A 95 23.16 -4.78 -11.80
C PHE A 95 24.06 -4.24 -10.69
N VAL A 96 23.62 -4.11 -9.45
CA VAL A 96 24.41 -3.49 -8.37
C VAL A 96 25.71 -4.22 -8.03
N THR A 97 25.85 -5.47 -8.45
CA THR A 97 27.08 -6.28 -8.30
C THR A 97 28.25 -5.81 -9.16
N ILE A 98 28.06 -4.80 -10.02
CA ILE A 98 29.17 -4.15 -10.73
C ILE A 98 30.07 -3.34 -9.79
N PHE A 99 29.54 -2.93 -8.64
CA PHE A 99 30.31 -2.23 -7.60
C PHE A 99 31.01 -3.22 -6.68
N SER A 100 32.22 -2.87 -6.24
CA SER A 100 33.04 -3.73 -5.40
C SER A 100 32.88 -3.43 -3.91
N SER A 101 32.48 -2.21 -3.56
CA SER A 101 32.34 -1.76 -2.18
C SER A 101 30.91 -1.95 -1.68
N THR A 102 30.74 -2.57 -0.50
CA THR A 102 29.42 -2.71 0.15
C THR A 102 28.76 -1.35 0.35
N THR A 103 29.52 -0.31 0.67
CA THR A 103 28.96 1.04 0.85
C THR A 103 28.42 1.61 -0.46
N GLU A 104 29.14 1.45 -1.57
CA GLU A 104 28.67 1.88 -2.91
C GLU A 104 27.40 1.13 -3.31
N ILE A 105 27.31 -0.16 -3.02
CA ILE A 105 26.15 -0.99 -3.29
C ILE A 105 24.94 -0.48 -2.49
N ILE A 106 25.11 -0.23 -1.19
CA ILE A 106 24.03 0.28 -0.32
C ILE A 106 23.54 1.64 -0.84
N ILE A 107 24.44 2.57 -1.12
CA ILE A 107 24.08 3.91 -1.63
C ILE A 107 23.34 3.78 -2.97
N THR A 108 23.82 2.95 -3.88
CA THR A 108 23.19 2.74 -5.19
C THR A 108 21.80 2.14 -5.03
N LEU A 109 21.62 1.13 -4.18
CA LEU A 109 20.32 0.54 -3.91
C LEU A 109 19.35 1.53 -3.27
N VAL A 110 19.81 2.34 -2.31
CA VAL A 110 19.02 3.41 -1.71
C VAL A 110 18.55 4.41 -2.76
N LEU A 111 19.45 4.87 -3.63
CA LEU A 111 19.11 5.81 -4.72
C LEU A 111 18.11 5.19 -5.71
N LEU A 112 18.35 3.95 -6.15
CA LEU A 112 17.43 3.25 -7.05
C LEU A 112 16.05 3.03 -6.40
N ARG A 113 16.00 2.69 -5.11
CA ARG A 113 14.73 2.55 -4.36
C ARG A 113 14.00 3.88 -4.21
N CYS A 114 14.72 4.98 -4.01
CA CYS A 114 14.12 6.32 -4.05
C CYS A 114 13.53 6.62 -5.44
N LEU A 115 14.25 6.30 -6.52
CA LEU A 115 13.74 6.51 -7.88
C LEU A 115 12.49 5.66 -8.17
N VAL A 116 12.44 4.41 -7.69
CA VAL A 116 11.20 3.59 -7.77
C VAL A 116 10.06 4.28 -7.01
N GLY A 117 10.30 4.77 -5.80
CA GLY A 117 9.29 5.46 -5.01
C GLY A 117 8.76 6.73 -5.68
N LEU A 118 9.64 7.54 -6.30
CA LEU A 118 9.26 8.70 -7.11
C LEU A 118 8.39 8.30 -8.30
N ALA A 119 8.82 7.28 -9.05
CA ALA A 119 8.13 6.82 -10.24
C ALA A 119 6.76 6.19 -9.93
N GLU A 120 6.61 5.50 -8.79
CA GLU A 120 5.36 4.86 -8.38
C GLU A 120 4.33 5.82 -7.77
N ALA A 121 4.74 7.01 -7.33
CA ALA A 121 3.87 7.92 -6.59
C ALA A 121 2.53 8.27 -7.30
N PRO A 122 2.46 8.43 -8.64
CA PRO A 122 1.20 8.68 -9.34
C PRO A 122 0.23 7.50 -9.39
N SER A 123 0.64 6.26 -9.01
CA SER A 123 -0.11 5.03 -9.27
C SER A 123 -1.47 5.01 -8.58
N PHE A 124 -1.51 5.21 -7.26
CA PHE A 124 -2.77 5.16 -6.49
C PHE A 124 -3.72 6.32 -6.83
N PRO A 125 -3.25 7.58 -6.89
CA PRO A 125 -4.09 8.68 -7.40
C PRO A 125 -4.58 8.41 -8.83
N GLY A 126 -3.73 7.84 -9.70
CA GLY A 126 -4.07 7.45 -11.06
C GLY A 126 -5.17 6.40 -11.11
N ASN A 127 -5.08 5.33 -10.29
CA ASN A 127 -6.12 4.32 -10.20
C ASN A 127 -7.47 4.92 -9.81
N SER A 128 -7.49 5.75 -8.76
CA SER A 128 -8.71 6.40 -8.27
C SER A 128 -9.32 7.32 -9.34
N ARG A 129 -8.48 8.05 -10.07
CA ARG A 129 -8.90 8.95 -11.15
C ARG A 129 -9.51 8.18 -12.33
N ILE A 130 -8.89 7.05 -12.74
CA ILE A 130 -9.40 6.20 -13.81
C ILE A 130 -10.72 5.55 -13.39
N VAL A 131 -10.84 5.06 -12.16
CA VAL A 131 -12.10 4.53 -11.64
C VAL A 131 -13.20 5.59 -11.64
N ALA A 132 -12.88 6.83 -11.26
CA ALA A 132 -13.85 7.92 -11.29
C ALA A 132 -14.32 8.26 -12.73
N ALA A 133 -13.44 8.08 -13.73
CA ALA A 133 -13.76 8.31 -15.14
C ALA A 133 -14.62 7.19 -15.74
N TRP A 134 -14.30 5.92 -15.43
CA TRP A 134 -14.83 4.74 -16.09
C TRP A 134 -16.02 4.09 -15.39
N PHE A 135 -16.30 4.42 -14.12
CA PHE A 135 -17.33 3.77 -13.33
C PHE A 135 -18.39 4.75 -12.83
N PRO A 136 -19.68 4.36 -12.92
CA PRO A 136 -20.76 5.03 -12.21
C PRO A 136 -20.46 5.12 -10.70
N ALA A 137 -21.01 6.12 -10.03
CA ALA A 137 -20.76 6.35 -8.61
C ALA A 137 -21.06 5.14 -7.72
N ASN A 138 -22.11 4.38 -8.05
CA ASN A 138 -22.53 3.17 -7.33
C ASN A 138 -21.63 1.94 -7.57
N GLU A 139 -20.79 1.92 -8.61
CA GLU A 139 -19.88 0.81 -8.93
C GLU A 139 -18.41 1.13 -8.53
N ARG A 140 -18.07 2.39 -8.20
CA ARG A 140 -16.69 2.81 -7.87
C ARG A 140 -16.11 2.07 -6.67
N GLY A 141 -16.93 1.80 -5.65
CA GLY A 141 -16.49 1.04 -4.48
C GLY A 141 -16.01 -0.36 -4.85
N THR A 142 -16.76 -1.07 -5.68
CA THR A 142 -16.39 -2.41 -6.17
C THR A 142 -15.12 -2.37 -7.02
N ALA A 143 -15.02 -1.41 -7.95
CA ALA A 143 -13.83 -1.25 -8.79
C ALA A 143 -12.58 -0.94 -7.94
N ALA A 144 -12.70 -0.08 -6.93
CA ALA A 144 -11.63 0.22 -6.00
C ALA A 144 -11.23 -1.00 -5.16
N ALA A 145 -12.21 -1.78 -4.70
CA ALA A 145 -11.94 -3.02 -3.95
C ALA A 145 -11.17 -4.04 -4.81
N ILE A 146 -11.50 -4.15 -6.10
CA ILE A 146 -10.81 -5.06 -7.03
C ILE A 146 -9.34 -4.67 -7.18
N PHE A 147 -9.02 -3.43 -7.55
CA PHE A 147 -7.61 -3.07 -7.71
C PHE A 147 -6.84 -3.04 -6.39
N ASN A 148 -7.48 -2.69 -5.26
CA ASN A 148 -6.83 -2.75 -3.95
C ASN A 148 -6.55 -4.19 -3.49
N SER A 149 -7.37 -5.17 -3.88
CA SER A 149 -7.11 -6.58 -3.56
C SER A 149 -5.85 -7.11 -4.23
N ALA A 150 -5.40 -6.46 -5.30
CA ALA A 150 -4.18 -6.83 -6.02
C ALA A 150 -2.92 -6.81 -5.15
N GLN A 151 -2.87 -6.00 -4.09
CA GLN A 151 -1.74 -5.98 -3.14
C GLN A 151 -1.53 -7.35 -2.46
N TYR A 152 -2.61 -8.01 -2.06
CA TYR A 152 -2.55 -9.33 -1.42
C TYR A 152 -2.28 -10.43 -2.44
N PHE A 153 -2.93 -10.33 -3.61
CA PHE A 153 -2.72 -11.24 -4.72
C PHE A 153 -1.28 -11.21 -5.21
N ALA A 154 -0.65 -10.03 -5.24
CA ALA A 154 0.75 -9.88 -5.61
C ALA A 154 1.68 -10.74 -4.77
N THR A 155 1.51 -10.74 -3.45
CA THR A 155 2.33 -11.57 -2.55
C THR A 155 2.09 -13.05 -2.78
N VAL A 156 0.83 -13.47 -2.96
CA VAL A 156 0.46 -14.87 -3.21
C VAL A 156 1.04 -15.39 -4.51
N MET A 157 1.07 -14.57 -5.55
CA MET A 157 1.54 -14.94 -6.88
C MET A 157 3.05 -14.80 -7.04
N PHE A 158 3.60 -13.65 -6.63
CA PHE A 158 4.99 -13.33 -6.92
C PHE A 158 5.98 -13.87 -5.88
N ALA A 159 5.62 -14.03 -4.60
CA ALA A 159 6.56 -14.56 -3.61
C ALA A 159 7.02 -15.99 -3.93
N PRO A 160 6.16 -16.95 -4.33
CA PRO A 160 6.62 -18.27 -4.78
C PRO A 160 7.51 -18.19 -6.03
N LEU A 161 7.15 -17.34 -7.00
CA LEU A 161 7.95 -17.12 -8.21
C LEU A 161 9.34 -16.57 -7.88
N MET A 162 9.40 -15.56 -7.00
CA MET A 162 10.67 -14.99 -6.55
C MET A 162 11.52 -15.99 -5.79
N GLY A 163 10.92 -16.76 -4.87
CA GLY A 163 11.61 -17.83 -4.15
C GLY A 163 12.19 -18.89 -5.10
N TRP A 164 11.44 -19.27 -6.13
CA TRP A 164 11.91 -20.19 -7.16
C TRP A 164 13.05 -19.60 -8.01
N LEU A 165 12.95 -18.34 -8.44
CA LEU A 165 14.00 -17.64 -9.19
C LEU A 165 15.31 -17.55 -8.40
N ILE A 166 15.22 -17.17 -7.13
CA ILE A 166 16.39 -17.06 -6.23
C ILE A 166 17.05 -18.43 -6.05
N HIS A 167 16.25 -19.47 -5.89
CA HIS A 167 16.74 -20.84 -5.66
C HIS A 167 17.40 -21.44 -6.91
N THR A 168 16.81 -21.24 -8.08
CA THR A 168 17.23 -21.91 -9.33
C THR A 168 18.24 -21.12 -10.15
N ILE A 169 18.21 -19.80 -10.08
CA ILE A 169 19.07 -18.91 -10.86
C ILE A 169 19.96 -18.07 -9.94
N ASN A 170 19.44 -16.96 -9.44
CA ASN A 170 20.08 -16.05 -8.47
C ASN A 170 19.07 -14.96 -8.03
N TRP A 171 19.42 -14.17 -7.03
CA TRP A 171 18.53 -13.10 -6.54
C TRP A 171 18.39 -11.94 -7.53
N GLN A 172 19.38 -11.68 -8.40
CA GLN A 172 19.31 -10.61 -9.41
C GLN A 172 18.20 -10.87 -10.44
N SER A 173 17.94 -12.14 -10.75
CA SER A 173 16.91 -12.55 -11.71
C SER A 173 15.50 -12.06 -11.30
N VAL A 174 15.25 -11.89 -10.01
CA VAL A 174 13.99 -11.33 -9.51
C VAL A 174 13.75 -9.93 -10.06
N PHE A 175 14.77 -9.07 -10.01
CA PHE A 175 14.67 -7.70 -10.51
C PHE A 175 14.50 -7.63 -12.02
N PHE A 176 15.20 -8.50 -12.77
CA PHE A 176 15.06 -8.57 -14.24
C PHE A 176 13.68 -9.07 -14.66
N VAL A 177 13.16 -10.09 -13.99
CA VAL A 177 11.82 -10.64 -14.30
C VAL A 177 10.73 -9.66 -13.93
N MET A 178 10.79 -9.04 -12.75
CA MET A 178 9.79 -8.06 -12.32
C MET A 178 9.85 -6.78 -13.17
N GLY A 179 11.04 -6.25 -13.43
CA GLY A 179 11.22 -5.10 -14.32
C GLY A 179 10.74 -5.40 -15.75
N GLY A 180 11.05 -6.56 -16.29
CA GLY A 180 10.56 -7.01 -17.59
C GLY A 180 9.03 -7.13 -17.65
N ALA A 181 8.42 -7.73 -16.63
CA ALA A 181 6.96 -7.83 -16.52
C ALA A 181 6.30 -6.45 -16.48
N GLY A 182 6.89 -5.49 -15.74
CA GLY A 182 6.38 -4.12 -15.68
C GLY A 182 6.54 -3.38 -17.01
N ILE A 183 7.64 -3.55 -17.73
CA ILE A 183 7.82 -2.98 -19.08
C ILE A 183 6.75 -3.53 -20.04
N LEU A 184 6.52 -4.84 -20.03
CA LEU A 184 5.46 -5.45 -20.84
C LEU A 184 4.07 -4.92 -20.46
N ALA A 185 3.81 -4.77 -19.16
CA ALA A 185 2.56 -4.17 -18.68
C ALA A 185 2.41 -2.71 -19.11
N SER A 186 3.48 -1.92 -19.17
CA SER A 186 3.45 -0.55 -19.68
C SER A 186 3.06 -0.46 -21.16
N LEU A 187 3.55 -1.38 -21.97
CA LEU A 187 3.17 -1.47 -23.38
C LEU A 187 1.71 -1.90 -23.54
N LEU A 188 1.25 -2.86 -22.72
CA LEU A 188 -0.15 -3.28 -22.70
C LEU A 188 -1.06 -2.14 -22.23
N TRP A 189 -0.61 -1.33 -21.26
CA TRP A 189 -1.30 -0.14 -20.78
C TRP A 189 -1.69 0.80 -21.90
N LEU A 190 -0.80 1.10 -22.81
CA LEU A 190 -1.06 2.01 -23.93
C LEU A 190 -2.17 1.49 -24.86
N LYS A 191 -2.32 0.16 -24.97
CA LYS A 191 -3.35 -0.47 -25.80
C LYS A 191 -4.71 -0.53 -25.11
N VAL A 192 -4.73 -0.72 -23.79
CA VAL A 192 -5.96 -0.96 -23.02
C VAL A 192 -6.53 0.32 -22.46
N ILE A 193 -5.71 1.20 -21.90
CA ILE A 193 -6.18 2.40 -21.20
C ILE A 193 -6.32 3.59 -22.15
N HIS A 194 -7.54 4.07 -22.25
CA HIS A 194 -7.92 5.29 -22.96
C HIS A 194 -8.93 6.06 -22.10
N ASN A 195 -9.19 7.31 -22.46
CA ASN A 195 -10.33 8.02 -21.88
C ASN A 195 -11.63 7.37 -22.37
N PRO A 196 -12.71 7.36 -21.55
CA PRO A 196 -13.96 6.69 -21.95
C PRO A 196 -14.53 7.18 -23.28
N ASP A 197 -14.48 8.49 -23.55
CA ASP A 197 -14.96 9.10 -24.80
C ASP A 197 -14.11 8.82 -26.04
N ALA A 198 -12.85 8.39 -25.85
CA ALA A 198 -11.89 8.10 -26.92
C ALA A 198 -11.55 6.62 -27.07
N HIS A 199 -12.20 5.73 -26.31
CA HIS A 199 -11.87 4.30 -26.35
C HIS A 199 -12.48 3.61 -27.59
N PRO A 200 -11.66 2.90 -28.42
CA PRO A 200 -12.11 2.38 -29.70
C PRO A 200 -13.22 1.30 -29.61
N SER A 201 -13.34 0.61 -28.48
CA SER A 201 -14.24 -0.53 -28.32
C SER A 201 -15.46 -0.23 -27.44
N ILE A 202 -15.61 0.98 -26.91
CA ILE A 202 -16.78 1.35 -26.13
C ILE A 202 -17.97 1.66 -27.04
N ASN A 203 -19.16 1.17 -26.70
CA ASN A 203 -20.37 1.54 -27.41
C ASN A 203 -21.10 2.68 -26.69
N LYS A 204 -21.99 3.37 -27.44
CA LYS A 204 -22.77 4.49 -26.91
C LYS A 204 -23.57 4.12 -25.64
N ALA A 205 -24.14 2.92 -25.60
CA ALA A 205 -24.94 2.47 -24.47
C ALA A 205 -24.14 2.31 -23.17
N GLU A 206 -22.86 1.90 -23.25
CA GLU A 206 -21.98 1.86 -22.07
C GLU A 206 -21.49 3.26 -21.68
N LEU A 207 -21.14 4.10 -22.66
CA LEU A 207 -20.70 5.47 -22.40
C LEU A 207 -21.81 6.29 -21.71
N GLU A 208 -23.03 6.23 -22.23
CA GLU A 208 -24.20 6.88 -21.62
C GLU A 208 -24.49 6.36 -20.21
N TYR A 209 -24.38 5.05 -20.00
CA TYR A 209 -24.53 4.45 -18.67
C TYR A 209 -23.53 4.97 -17.66
N ILE A 210 -22.25 5.12 -18.06
CA ILE A 210 -21.20 5.65 -17.22
C ILE A 210 -21.47 7.13 -16.89
N GLU A 211 -21.84 7.92 -17.92
CA GLU A 211 -22.08 9.35 -17.79
C GLU A 211 -23.30 9.67 -16.93
N GLN A 212 -24.44 9.00 -17.19
CA GLN A 212 -25.67 9.12 -16.39
C GLN A 212 -25.50 8.65 -14.96
N GLY A 213 -24.62 7.65 -14.71
CA GLY A 213 -24.26 7.17 -13.39
C GLY A 213 -23.26 8.06 -12.64
N GLY A 214 -22.90 9.24 -13.19
CA GLY A 214 -21.98 10.19 -12.58
C GLY A 214 -20.51 9.89 -12.83
N GLY A 215 -20.17 9.08 -13.86
CA GLY A 215 -18.80 8.87 -14.31
C GLY A 215 -18.21 10.15 -14.90
N LEU A 216 -16.94 10.45 -14.53
CA LEU A 216 -16.24 11.66 -14.97
C LEU A 216 -15.52 11.42 -16.31
N VAL A 217 -16.29 11.06 -17.36
CA VAL A 217 -15.77 10.59 -18.65
C VAL A 217 -14.75 11.54 -19.32
N ARG A 218 -14.79 12.81 -18.97
CA ARG A 218 -13.90 13.87 -19.50
C ARG A 218 -12.96 14.44 -18.46
N ILE A 219 -12.62 13.70 -17.41
CA ILE A 219 -11.81 14.17 -16.28
C ILE A 219 -10.43 14.71 -16.71
N ASP A 220 -9.86 14.18 -17.78
CA ASP A 220 -8.54 14.59 -18.29
C ASP A 220 -8.63 15.84 -19.21
N THR A 221 -9.82 16.26 -19.61
CA THR A 221 -10.05 17.44 -20.48
C THR A 221 -10.60 18.63 -19.73
N VAL A 222 -11.18 18.43 -18.55
CA VAL A 222 -11.71 19.51 -17.71
C VAL A 222 -10.57 20.10 -16.87
N LYS A 223 -10.36 21.42 -16.99
CA LYS A 223 -9.40 22.14 -16.14
C LYS A 223 -9.77 21.94 -14.66
N PRO A 224 -8.78 21.77 -13.76
CA PRO A 224 -9.04 21.67 -12.32
C PRO A 224 -9.91 22.85 -11.86
N GLY A 225 -10.95 22.55 -11.10
CA GLY A 225 -11.81 23.58 -10.49
C GLY A 225 -11.02 24.54 -9.62
N VAL A 226 -11.63 25.67 -9.26
CA VAL A 226 -10.98 26.73 -8.47
C VAL A 226 -10.28 26.14 -7.25
N ALA A 227 -8.95 26.23 -7.23
CA ALA A 227 -8.16 25.76 -6.11
C ALA A 227 -8.51 26.61 -4.87
N LEU A 228 -8.82 25.92 -3.76
CA LEU A 228 -8.99 26.61 -2.47
C LEU A 228 -7.77 27.51 -2.17
N ALA A 229 -8.01 28.68 -1.61
CA ALA A 229 -6.96 29.63 -1.29
C ALA A 229 -5.86 28.97 -0.43
N PRO A 230 -4.57 29.19 -0.71
CA PRO A 230 -3.48 28.57 0.05
C PRO A 230 -3.57 28.82 1.56
N GLY A 231 -3.98 30.01 1.99
CA GLY A 231 -4.17 30.34 3.40
C GLY A 231 -5.25 29.50 4.09
N PHE A 232 -6.37 29.22 3.41
CA PHE A 232 -7.42 28.36 3.95
C PHE A 232 -6.93 26.92 4.14
N ARG A 233 -6.13 26.40 3.20
CA ARG A 233 -5.55 25.05 3.31
C ARG A 233 -4.61 24.93 4.50
N ALA A 234 -3.72 25.89 4.71
CA ALA A 234 -2.78 25.91 5.81
C ALA A 234 -3.47 25.97 7.17
N GLU A 235 -4.48 26.84 7.30
CA GLU A 235 -5.25 26.97 8.54
C GLU A 235 -6.08 25.69 8.82
N ALA A 236 -6.67 25.08 7.81
CA ALA A 236 -7.38 23.82 7.95
C ALA A 236 -6.47 22.68 8.44
N VAL A 237 -5.25 22.56 7.88
CA VAL A 237 -4.26 21.58 8.33
C VAL A 237 -3.88 21.86 9.79
N LYS A 238 -3.64 23.09 10.17
CA LYS A 238 -3.32 23.46 11.55
C LYS A 238 -4.46 23.08 12.51
N GLN A 239 -5.73 23.34 12.16
CA GLN A 239 -6.87 22.93 12.96
C GLN A 239 -7.02 21.40 13.07
N MET A 240 -6.73 20.64 12.01
CA MET A 240 -6.72 19.18 12.06
C MET A 240 -5.68 18.66 13.07
N PHE A 241 -4.47 19.23 13.08
CA PHE A 241 -3.42 18.84 14.04
C PHE A 241 -3.68 19.37 15.47
N ALA A 242 -4.55 20.34 15.63
CA ALA A 242 -5.04 20.78 16.95
C ALA A 242 -6.19 19.88 17.48
N SER A 243 -6.79 19.07 16.64
CA SER A 243 -7.90 18.18 17.03
C SER A 243 -7.38 16.86 17.59
N ARG A 244 -7.70 16.56 18.86
CA ARG A 244 -7.35 15.29 19.51
C ARG A 244 -7.86 14.07 18.71
N MET A 245 -9.09 14.14 18.17
CA MET A 245 -9.67 13.08 17.37
C MET A 245 -8.85 12.85 16.08
N MET A 246 -8.58 13.91 15.32
CA MET A 246 -7.84 13.80 14.05
C MET A 246 -6.42 13.28 14.26
N VAL A 247 -5.69 13.83 15.23
CA VAL A 247 -4.33 13.37 15.55
C VAL A 247 -4.32 11.91 15.98
N SER A 248 -5.29 11.48 16.81
CA SER A 248 -5.39 10.08 17.24
C SER A 248 -5.61 9.14 16.06
N VAL A 249 -6.45 9.51 15.09
CA VAL A 249 -6.69 8.71 13.89
C VAL A 249 -5.44 8.68 13.00
N PHE A 250 -4.71 9.79 12.87
CA PHE A 250 -3.45 9.84 12.11
C PHE A 250 -2.37 8.97 12.74
N VAL A 251 -2.18 9.04 14.05
CA VAL A 251 -1.22 8.21 14.79
C VAL A 251 -1.60 6.73 14.70
N ALA A 252 -2.88 6.40 14.84
CA ALA A 252 -3.35 5.02 14.69
C ALA A 252 -3.06 4.49 13.28
N GLN A 253 -3.28 5.28 12.23
CA GLN A 253 -2.97 4.87 10.86
C GLN A 253 -1.47 4.62 10.65
N TYR A 254 -0.63 5.48 11.20
CA TYR A 254 0.83 5.27 11.22
C TYR A 254 1.17 3.92 11.86
N CYS A 255 0.60 3.63 13.03
CA CYS A 255 0.84 2.40 13.77
C CYS A 255 0.33 1.16 13.01
N ILE A 256 -0.86 1.22 12.41
CA ILE A 256 -1.42 0.11 11.61
C ILE A 256 -0.54 -0.15 10.38
N ASN A 257 -0.05 0.90 9.75
CA ASN A 257 0.85 0.76 8.61
C ASN A 257 2.24 0.23 9.00
N ALA A 258 2.72 0.47 10.23
CA ALA A 258 3.98 -0.11 10.70
C ALA A 258 3.95 -1.65 10.66
N LEU A 259 2.81 -2.27 10.99
CA LEU A 259 2.62 -3.72 10.82
C LEU A 259 2.71 -4.13 9.34
N THR A 260 2.09 -3.36 8.47
CA THR A 260 2.15 -3.62 7.02
C THR A 260 3.59 -3.57 6.51
N TYR A 261 4.36 -2.54 6.92
CA TYR A 261 5.75 -2.40 6.49
C TYR A 261 6.68 -3.48 7.07
N PHE A 262 6.41 -4.00 8.27
CA PHE A 262 7.10 -5.19 8.76
C PHE A 262 6.89 -6.38 7.83
N PHE A 263 5.64 -6.70 7.48
CA PHE A 263 5.32 -7.82 6.61
C PHE A 263 5.85 -7.65 5.18
N ILE A 264 5.84 -6.44 4.66
CA ILE A 264 6.36 -6.15 3.30
C ILE A 264 7.90 -6.15 3.25
N SER A 265 8.58 -5.70 4.31
CA SER A 265 10.03 -5.48 4.28
C SER A 265 10.82 -6.60 4.99
N TRP A 266 10.52 -6.86 6.25
CA TRP A 266 11.35 -7.70 7.11
C TRP A 266 10.86 -9.14 7.28
N PHE A 267 9.60 -9.43 7.01
CA PHE A 267 9.06 -10.76 7.27
C PHE A 267 9.77 -11.89 6.51
N PRO A 268 10.04 -11.79 5.20
CA PRO A 268 10.84 -12.80 4.50
C PRO A 268 12.26 -12.94 5.08
N VAL A 269 12.91 -11.83 5.42
CA VAL A 269 14.25 -11.85 6.05
C VAL A 269 14.21 -12.53 7.42
N TYR A 270 13.20 -12.23 8.23
CA TYR A 270 12.95 -12.88 9.51
C TYR A 270 12.83 -14.41 9.36
N LEU A 271 12.06 -14.88 8.38
CA LEU A 271 11.89 -16.32 8.14
C LEU A 271 13.20 -17.01 7.72
N VAL A 272 14.03 -16.34 6.93
CA VAL A 272 15.33 -16.89 6.53
C VAL A 272 16.35 -16.80 7.66
N GLN A 273 16.55 -15.64 8.26
CA GLN A 273 17.65 -15.39 9.22
C GLN A 273 17.35 -15.89 10.61
N ALA A 274 16.14 -15.68 11.13
CA ALA A 274 15.78 -16.04 12.48
C ALA A 274 15.16 -17.45 12.59
N ARG A 275 14.46 -17.88 11.53
CA ARG A 275 13.77 -19.18 11.52
C ARG A 275 14.46 -20.23 10.66
N HIS A 276 15.57 -19.89 10.01
CA HIS A 276 16.41 -20.77 9.19
C HIS A 276 15.64 -21.53 8.08
N MET A 277 14.59 -20.91 7.55
CA MET A 277 13.82 -21.48 6.44
C MET A 277 14.56 -21.28 5.12
N SER A 278 14.46 -22.26 4.23
CA SER A 278 14.96 -22.11 2.87
C SER A 278 14.16 -21.04 2.12
N ILE A 279 14.81 -20.31 1.20
CA ILE A 279 14.17 -19.24 0.43
C ILE A 279 12.98 -19.73 -0.40
N LEU A 280 13.03 -20.96 -0.89
CA LEU A 280 11.92 -21.59 -1.61
C LEU A 280 10.69 -21.77 -0.70
N LYS A 281 10.92 -22.25 0.54
CA LYS A 281 9.85 -22.38 1.53
C LYS A 281 9.31 -21.03 1.96
N VAL A 282 10.16 -20.01 2.12
CA VAL A 282 9.77 -18.64 2.46
C VAL A 282 8.85 -18.07 1.37
N GLY A 283 9.15 -18.26 0.09
CA GLY A 283 8.30 -17.82 -1.01
C GLY A 283 6.87 -18.36 -0.92
N ILE A 284 6.70 -19.62 -0.52
CA ILE A 284 5.37 -20.24 -0.33
C ILE A 284 4.71 -19.72 0.95
N VAL A 285 5.45 -19.73 2.05
CA VAL A 285 4.93 -19.41 3.39
C VAL A 285 4.55 -17.93 3.52
N ALA A 286 5.25 -17.03 2.86
CA ALA A 286 4.95 -15.60 2.87
C ALA A 286 3.56 -15.26 2.29
N ALA A 287 3.00 -16.13 1.46
CA ALA A 287 1.64 -15.98 0.94
C ALA A 287 0.56 -16.16 2.02
N ILE A 288 0.80 -16.95 3.07
CA ILE A 288 -0.21 -17.30 4.09
C ILE A 288 -0.68 -16.05 4.87
N PRO A 289 0.19 -15.22 5.46
CA PRO A 289 -0.26 -13.99 6.11
C PRO A 289 -0.98 -13.03 5.15
N ALA A 290 -0.56 -12.96 3.88
CA ALA A 290 -1.21 -12.12 2.88
C ALA A 290 -2.66 -12.53 2.62
N ILE A 291 -2.93 -13.83 2.46
CA ILE A 291 -4.29 -14.37 2.32
C ILE A 291 -5.12 -14.06 3.56
N CYS A 292 -4.56 -14.29 4.75
CA CYS A 292 -5.23 -14.01 6.01
C CYS A 292 -5.51 -12.50 6.19
N GLY A 293 -4.57 -11.63 5.80
CA GLY A 293 -4.76 -10.18 5.83
C GLY A 293 -5.88 -9.71 4.90
N PHE A 294 -5.98 -10.29 3.71
CA PHE A 294 -7.09 -10.03 2.78
C PHE A 294 -8.43 -10.46 3.40
N ALA A 295 -8.51 -11.70 3.89
CA ALA A 295 -9.72 -12.21 4.54
C ALA A 295 -10.13 -11.34 5.75
N GLY A 296 -9.15 -10.92 6.56
CA GLY A 296 -9.36 -10.00 7.68
C GLY A 296 -9.90 -8.64 7.22
N GLY A 297 -9.36 -8.08 6.13
CA GLY A 297 -9.82 -6.80 5.57
C GLY A 297 -11.27 -6.84 5.11
N VAL A 298 -11.65 -7.90 4.41
CA VAL A 298 -13.04 -8.13 3.99
C VAL A 298 -13.95 -8.29 5.21
N LEU A 299 -13.56 -9.14 6.16
CA LEU A 299 -14.34 -9.41 7.37
C LEU A 299 -14.49 -8.15 8.24
N GLY A 300 -13.44 -7.34 8.38
CA GLY A 300 -13.48 -6.07 9.11
C GLY A 300 -14.52 -5.10 8.54
N GLY A 301 -14.57 -4.97 7.21
CA GLY A 301 -15.59 -4.17 6.53
C GLY A 301 -17.00 -4.70 6.77
N VAL A 302 -17.22 -6.00 6.54
CA VAL A 302 -18.52 -6.66 6.74
C VAL A 302 -18.96 -6.53 8.20
N LEU A 303 -18.06 -6.74 9.16
CA LEU A 303 -18.34 -6.61 10.59
C LEU A 303 -18.75 -5.17 10.94
N SER A 304 -18.02 -4.19 10.44
CA SER A 304 -18.34 -2.77 10.68
C SER A 304 -19.73 -2.40 10.16
N ASP A 305 -20.08 -2.85 8.97
CA ASP A 305 -21.40 -2.60 8.37
C ASP A 305 -22.51 -3.38 9.09
N ALA A 306 -22.24 -4.61 9.53
CA ALA A 306 -23.19 -5.40 10.32
C ALA A 306 -23.49 -4.72 11.67
N LEU A 307 -22.47 -4.22 12.36
CA LEU A 307 -22.65 -3.48 13.62
C LEU A 307 -23.51 -2.23 13.45
N GLN A 308 -23.36 -1.50 12.33
CA GLN A 308 -24.22 -0.36 12.01
C GLN A 308 -25.68 -0.79 11.79
N ARG A 309 -25.90 -1.88 11.04
CA ARG A 309 -27.27 -2.41 10.81
C ARG A 309 -27.93 -2.89 12.10
N MET A 310 -27.16 -3.34 13.07
CA MET A 310 -27.63 -3.71 14.42
C MET A 310 -27.94 -2.50 15.30
N GLY A 311 -27.79 -1.27 14.79
CA GLY A 311 -28.14 -0.04 15.49
C GLY A 311 -27.02 0.59 16.34
N LEU A 312 -25.78 0.09 16.24
CA LEU A 312 -24.66 0.74 16.92
C LEU A 312 -24.31 2.09 16.24
N SER A 313 -23.80 3.02 17.02
CA SER A 313 -23.33 4.31 16.51
C SER A 313 -22.21 4.11 15.46
N LEU A 314 -22.10 5.03 14.52
CA LEU A 314 -21.01 5.04 13.54
C LEU A 314 -19.64 4.89 14.21
N SER A 315 -19.42 5.62 15.31
CA SER A 315 -18.19 5.59 16.08
C SER A 315 -17.86 4.19 16.61
N LEU A 316 -18.80 3.51 17.23
CA LEU A 316 -18.60 2.16 17.78
C LEU A 316 -18.43 1.13 16.67
N SER A 317 -19.22 1.23 15.59
CA SER A 317 -19.14 0.31 14.45
C SER A 317 -17.78 0.33 13.74
N ARG A 318 -17.08 1.47 13.75
CA ARG A 318 -15.72 1.58 13.23
C ARG A 318 -14.68 1.15 14.24
N LYS A 319 -14.83 1.53 15.52
CA LYS A 319 -13.83 1.27 16.57
C LYS A 319 -13.74 -0.20 16.96
N ILE A 320 -14.85 -0.92 17.08
CA ILE A 320 -14.85 -2.32 17.53
C ILE A 320 -13.98 -3.21 16.65
N PRO A 321 -14.12 -3.23 15.30
CA PRO A 321 -13.25 -4.03 14.46
C PRO A 321 -11.78 -3.57 14.54
N ILE A 322 -11.52 -2.26 14.60
CA ILE A 322 -10.14 -1.73 14.66
C ILE A 322 -9.47 -2.17 15.95
N ILE A 323 -10.11 -1.96 17.08
CA ILE A 323 -9.56 -2.33 18.41
C ILE A 323 -9.39 -3.84 18.49
N GLY A 324 -10.41 -4.62 18.14
CA GLY A 324 -10.34 -6.08 18.15
C GLY A 324 -9.27 -6.63 17.23
N GLY A 325 -9.17 -6.08 16.01
CA GLY A 325 -8.14 -6.46 15.04
C GLY A 325 -6.73 -6.14 15.54
N MET A 326 -6.50 -4.96 16.13
CA MET A 326 -5.19 -4.58 16.65
C MET A 326 -4.81 -5.37 17.91
N LEU A 327 -5.76 -5.69 18.79
CA LEU A 327 -5.52 -6.59 19.92
C LEU A 327 -5.10 -7.98 19.42
N LEU A 328 -5.78 -8.48 18.39
CA LEU A 328 -5.41 -9.77 17.76
C LEU A 328 -4.02 -9.69 17.11
N SER A 329 -3.64 -8.57 16.53
CA SER A 329 -2.32 -8.36 15.93
C SER A 329 -1.18 -8.37 16.95
N MET A 330 -1.45 -8.04 18.21
CA MET A 330 -0.46 -8.15 19.29
C MET A 330 -0.02 -9.60 19.54
N SER A 331 -0.78 -10.59 19.06
CA SER A 331 -0.39 -12.02 19.09
C SER A 331 0.95 -12.30 18.43
N ILE A 332 1.48 -11.39 17.61
CA ILE A 332 2.80 -11.48 16.99
C ILE A 332 3.91 -11.75 18.02
N LEU A 333 3.74 -11.26 19.26
CA LEU A 333 4.66 -11.52 20.37
C LEU A 333 4.81 -13.00 20.71
N ALA A 334 3.78 -13.81 20.47
CA ALA A 334 3.83 -15.25 20.76
C ALA A 334 4.91 -15.98 19.91
N ALA A 335 5.30 -15.40 18.78
CA ALA A 335 6.38 -15.95 17.97
C ALA A 335 7.75 -15.95 18.68
N ASN A 336 7.93 -15.10 19.69
CA ASN A 336 9.16 -15.05 20.50
C ASN A 336 9.28 -16.24 21.49
N TYR A 337 8.19 -16.93 21.76
CA TYR A 337 8.12 -17.97 22.79
C TYR A 337 8.00 -19.39 22.24
N THR A 338 8.16 -19.56 20.93
CA THR A 338 8.08 -20.86 20.26
C THR A 338 9.21 -21.07 19.27
N ASN A 339 9.72 -22.31 19.22
CA ASN A 339 10.71 -22.73 18.24
C ASN A 339 10.08 -23.51 17.06
N ILE A 340 8.77 -23.75 17.11
CA ILE A 340 8.05 -24.50 16.09
C ILE A 340 7.65 -23.57 14.95
N ASN A 341 8.26 -23.75 13.78
CA ASN A 341 8.02 -22.90 12.62
C ASN A 341 6.55 -22.83 12.18
N ALA A 342 5.82 -23.94 12.26
CA ALA A 342 4.39 -23.97 11.94
C ALA A 342 3.58 -23.07 12.87
N VAL A 343 3.91 -23.01 14.16
CA VAL A 343 3.27 -22.13 15.14
C VAL A 343 3.60 -20.66 14.85
N VAL A 344 4.86 -20.37 14.50
CA VAL A 344 5.27 -19.00 14.10
C VAL A 344 4.48 -18.53 12.89
N ILE A 345 4.35 -19.35 11.86
CA ILE A 345 3.59 -19.02 10.65
C ILE A 345 2.12 -18.78 11.00
N ALA A 346 1.51 -19.61 11.83
CA ALA A 346 0.14 -19.47 12.29
C ALA A 346 -0.05 -18.15 13.07
N VAL A 347 0.86 -17.82 13.97
CA VAL A 347 0.86 -16.57 14.74
C VAL A 347 0.99 -15.34 13.82
N MET A 348 1.90 -15.39 12.85
CA MET A 348 2.06 -14.32 11.87
C MET A 348 0.80 -14.15 11.00
N ALA A 349 0.17 -15.25 10.60
CA ALA A 349 -1.09 -15.24 9.85
C ALA A 349 -2.22 -14.61 10.68
N ILE A 350 -2.35 -14.98 11.95
CA ILE A 350 -3.34 -14.40 12.88
C ILE A 350 -3.07 -12.91 13.10
N ALA A 351 -1.82 -12.51 13.29
CA ALA A 351 -1.46 -11.11 13.48
C ALA A 351 -1.81 -10.26 12.25
N PHE A 352 -1.54 -10.76 11.05
CA PHE A 352 -1.85 -10.03 9.82
C PHE A 352 -3.34 -10.08 9.47
N PHE A 353 -4.05 -11.15 9.82
CA PHE A 353 -5.51 -11.20 9.81
C PHE A 353 -6.10 -10.10 10.69
N GLY A 354 -5.66 -9.99 11.94
CA GLY A 354 -6.07 -8.93 12.87
C GLY A 354 -5.81 -7.54 12.31
N LYS A 355 -4.62 -7.31 11.72
CA LYS A 355 -4.30 -6.07 11.02
C LYS A 355 -5.29 -5.81 9.87
N GLY A 356 -5.66 -6.82 9.12
CA GLY A 356 -6.68 -6.72 8.07
C GLY A 356 -8.03 -6.27 8.64
N VAL A 357 -8.51 -6.92 9.69
CA VAL A 357 -9.77 -6.54 10.37
C VAL A 357 -9.75 -5.09 10.85
N GLY A 358 -8.60 -4.62 11.35
CA GLY A 358 -8.40 -3.24 11.80
C GLY A 358 -8.14 -2.22 10.68
N ALA A 359 -8.05 -2.62 9.42
CA ALA A 359 -7.69 -1.75 8.31
C ALA A 359 -8.85 -0.87 7.79
N LEU A 360 -9.63 -0.30 8.69
CA LEU A 360 -10.78 0.58 8.38
C LEU A 360 -10.41 2.07 8.32
N GLY A 361 -9.14 2.42 8.32
CA GLY A 361 -8.69 3.80 8.40
C GLY A 361 -9.28 4.70 7.32
N TRP A 362 -9.38 4.24 6.08
CA TRP A 362 -10.00 5.00 4.99
C TRP A 362 -11.51 5.19 5.17
N ALA A 363 -12.21 4.19 5.73
CA ALA A 363 -13.63 4.33 6.05
C ALA A 363 -13.84 5.36 7.16
N VAL A 364 -13.02 5.31 8.23
CA VAL A 364 -13.01 6.32 9.29
C VAL A 364 -12.73 7.70 8.69
N MET A 365 -11.74 7.82 7.81
CA MET A 365 -11.39 9.09 7.19
C MET A 365 -12.53 9.67 6.35
N ALA A 366 -13.24 8.83 5.58
CA ALA A 366 -14.42 9.25 4.82
C ALA A 366 -15.55 9.77 5.73
N ASP A 367 -15.68 9.18 6.92
CA ASP A 367 -16.71 9.56 7.90
C ASP A 367 -16.38 10.87 8.61
N ILE A 368 -15.09 11.14 8.94
CA ILE A 368 -14.67 12.27 9.79
C ILE A 368 -14.09 13.46 9.02
N ALA A 369 -13.65 13.29 7.77
CA ALA A 369 -13.03 14.38 7.00
C ALA A 369 -14.00 15.52 6.73
N PRO A 370 -13.56 16.78 6.82
CA PRO A 370 -14.37 17.95 6.41
C PRO A 370 -14.77 17.82 4.94
N ARG A 371 -16.01 18.16 4.62
CA ARG A 371 -16.55 18.04 3.25
C ARG A 371 -15.78 18.92 2.25
N GLU A 372 -15.37 20.11 2.69
CA GLU A 372 -14.71 21.11 1.86
C GLU A 372 -13.29 20.72 1.45
N ILE A 373 -12.61 19.86 2.25
CA ILE A 373 -11.21 19.50 2.07
C ILE A 373 -10.97 18.00 2.23
N THR A 374 -11.92 17.17 1.88
CA THR A 374 -11.81 15.70 2.02
C THR A 374 -10.55 15.15 1.34
N GLY A 375 -10.22 15.66 0.15
CA GLY A 375 -9.00 15.26 -0.58
C GLY A 375 -7.71 15.64 0.16
N LEU A 376 -7.62 16.86 0.69
CA LEU A 376 -6.47 17.31 1.48
C LEU A 376 -6.31 16.48 2.76
N THR A 377 -7.42 16.25 3.47
CA THR A 377 -7.44 15.44 4.70
C THR A 377 -7.00 14.00 4.43
N GLY A 378 -7.50 13.40 3.36
CA GLY A 378 -7.08 12.06 2.91
C GLY A 378 -5.60 12.02 2.51
N GLY A 379 -5.09 13.07 1.87
CA GLY A 379 -3.68 13.21 1.54
C GLY A 379 -2.77 13.26 2.77
N VAL A 380 -3.12 14.07 3.77
CA VAL A 380 -2.40 14.14 5.05
C VAL A 380 -2.43 12.80 5.79
N PHE A 381 -3.59 12.17 5.86
CA PHE A 381 -3.77 10.84 6.45
C PHE A 381 -2.88 9.79 5.78
N ASN A 382 -2.85 9.76 4.45
CA ASN A 382 -2.04 8.82 3.68
C ASN A 382 -0.54 9.09 3.87
N MET A 383 -0.14 10.36 3.85
CA MET A 383 1.26 10.75 4.07
C MET A 383 1.77 10.30 5.44
N ILE A 384 1.00 10.56 6.50
CA ILE A 384 1.37 10.16 7.87
C ILE A 384 1.41 8.64 7.98
N GLY A 385 0.42 7.94 7.43
CA GLY A 385 0.40 6.48 7.43
C GLY A 385 1.63 5.88 6.73
N ASN A 386 2.00 6.41 5.57
CA ASN A 386 3.17 5.92 4.83
C ASN A 386 4.52 6.35 5.42
N ALA A 387 4.56 7.38 6.29
CA ALA A 387 5.78 7.75 7.02
C ALA A 387 6.30 6.61 7.92
N SER A 388 5.42 5.69 8.34
CA SER A 388 5.84 4.47 9.04
C SER A 388 6.76 3.57 8.21
N GLY A 389 6.64 3.62 6.88
CA GLY A 389 7.56 2.92 5.96
C GLY A 389 8.97 3.50 5.92
N ILE A 390 9.17 4.70 6.45
CA ILE A 390 10.50 5.29 6.66
C ILE A 390 11.09 4.76 7.96
N VAL A 391 10.35 4.90 9.05
CA VAL A 391 10.86 4.64 10.41
C VAL A 391 10.94 3.15 10.72
N THR A 392 9.88 2.39 10.41
CA THR A 392 9.78 0.98 10.81
C THR A 392 10.94 0.12 10.32
N PRO A 393 11.32 0.13 9.02
CA PRO A 393 12.42 -0.71 8.56
C PRO A 393 13.77 -0.33 9.18
N ILE A 394 14.03 0.96 9.38
CA ILE A 394 15.29 1.44 9.97
C ILE A 394 15.39 1.01 11.44
N VAL A 395 14.34 1.26 12.23
CA VAL A 395 14.33 0.90 13.66
C VAL A 395 14.50 -0.60 13.84
N ILE A 396 13.83 -1.43 13.04
CA ILE A 396 14.02 -2.88 13.08
C ILE A 396 15.46 -3.25 12.74
N GLY A 397 16.06 -2.60 11.73
CA GLY A 397 17.46 -2.83 11.37
C GLY A 397 18.42 -2.59 12.52
N TYR A 398 18.26 -1.47 13.26
CA TYR A 398 19.05 -1.18 14.46
C TYR A 398 18.79 -2.18 15.58
N ILE A 399 17.52 -2.51 15.88
CA ILE A 399 17.20 -3.50 16.92
C ILE A 399 17.87 -4.85 16.62
N VAL A 400 17.81 -5.31 15.39
CA VAL A 400 18.41 -6.60 14.98
C VAL A 400 19.95 -6.52 15.06
N LYS A 401 20.56 -5.40 14.66
CA LYS A 401 22.02 -5.21 14.75
C LYS A 401 22.50 -5.23 16.19
N ASP A 402 21.84 -4.47 17.05
CA ASP A 402 22.30 -4.26 18.43
C ASP A 402 22.03 -5.49 19.34
N THR A 403 20.94 -6.21 19.08
CA THR A 403 20.53 -7.37 19.90
C THR A 403 20.90 -8.73 19.30
N GLY A 404 21.22 -8.79 18.01
CA GLY A 404 21.40 -10.05 17.28
C GLY A 404 20.11 -10.87 17.14
N SER A 405 18.94 -10.30 17.44
CA SER A 405 17.66 -10.99 17.51
C SER A 405 16.51 -10.18 16.96
N PHE A 406 15.50 -10.87 16.41
CA PHE A 406 14.25 -10.25 15.98
C PHE A 406 13.21 -10.10 17.13
N ASN A 407 13.50 -10.59 18.33
CA ASN A 407 12.54 -10.55 19.44
C ASN A 407 12.10 -9.11 19.78
N GLY A 408 13.06 -8.19 19.82
CA GLY A 408 12.78 -6.77 20.03
C GLY A 408 12.01 -6.13 18.87
N ALA A 409 12.25 -6.58 17.64
CA ALA A 409 11.51 -6.11 16.47
C ALA A 409 10.02 -6.50 16.53
N LEU A 410 9.72 -7.75 16.91
CA LEU A 410 8.32 -8.18 17.11
C LEU A 410 7.67 -7.43 18.28
N GLY A 411 8.41 -7.13 19.35
CA GLY A 411 7.95 -6.27 20.44
C GLY A 411 7.63 -4.86 19.99
N PHE A 412 8.49 -4.27 19.15
CA PHE A 412 8.28 -2.95 18.57
C PHE A 412 6.99 -2.90 17.72
N ILE A 413 6.75 -3.93 16.89
CA ILE A 413 5.53 -4.02 16.07
C ILE A 413 4.29 -4.21 16.94
N ALA A 414 4.34 -5.06 17.97
CA ALA A 414 3.23 -5.22 18.91
C ALA A 414 2.92 -3.93 19.69
N ALA A 415 3.94 -3.15 20.03
CA ALA A 415 3.76 -1.84 20.67
C ALA A 415 2.99 -0.87 19.75
N HIS A 416 3.23 -0.88 18.44
CA HIS A 416 2.45 -0.10 17.48
C HIS A 416 0.98 -0.53 17.46
N ALA A 417 0.71 -1.85 17.45
CA ALA A 417 -0.66 -2.35 17.55
C ALA A 417 -1.35 -1.88 18.84
N PHE A 418 -0.65 -1.92 19.97
CA PHE A 418 -1.16 -1.43 21.24
C PHE A 418 -1.44 0.09 21.23
N VAL A 419 -0.54 0.90 20.68
CA VAL A 419 -0.76 2.35 20.51
C VAL A 419 -1.99 2.62 19.64
N ALA A 420 -2.20 1.87 18.56
CA ALA A 420 -3.41 2.00 17.76
C ALA A 420 -4.69 1.69 18.56
N VAL A 421 -4.65 0.67 19.43
CA VAL A 421 -5.75 0.37 20.36
C VAL A 421 -6.01 1.56 21.28
N LEU A 422 -4.99 2.13 21.92
CA LEU A 422 -5.12 3.28 22.80
C LEU A 422 -5.69 4.50 22.06
N CYS A 423 -5.23 4.74 20.83
CA CYS A 423 -5.74 5.83 20.00
C CYS A 423 -7.26 5.74 19.81
N PHE A 424 -7.77 4.59 19.44
CA PHE A 424 -9.20 4.42 19.17
C PHE A 424 -10.04 4.20 20.43
N ALA A 425 -9.52 3.50 21.43
CA ALA A 425 -10.26 3.20 22.66
C ALA A 425 -10.39 4.42 23.59
N VAL A 426 -9.31 5.23 23.70
CA VAL A 426 -9.20 6.28 24.71
C VAL A 426 -9.06 7.67 24.08
N LEU A 427 -8.16 7.84 23.13
CA LEU A 427 -7.73 9.18 22.70
C LEU A 427 -8.67 9.83 21.67
N ALA A 428 -9.20 9.09 20.71
CA ALA A 428 -10.00 9.66 19.63
C ALA A 428 -11.37 10.21 20.08
N GLY A 429 -11.92 9.73 21.20
CA GLY A 429 -13.28 10.09 21.60
C GLY A 429 -14.31 9.64 20.53
N PRO A 430 -15.53 10.16 20.53
CA PRO A 430 -16.52 9.84 19.50
C PRO A 430 -16.05 10.28 18.11
N LEU A 431 -16.11 9.36 17.14
CA LEU A 431 -15.81 9.68 15.73
C LEU A 431 -16.99 10.45 15.14
N LYS A 432 -16.73 11.69 14.75
CA LYS A 432 -17.71 12.59 14.14
C LYS A 432 -17.04 13.42 13.06
N ARG A 433 -17.83 13.94 12.12
CA ARG A 433 -17.29 14.81 11.08
C ARG A 433 -16.62 16.03 11.71
N PHE A 434 -15.38 16.28 11.26
CA PHE A 434 -14.62 17.44 11.71
C PHE A 434 -15.09 18.68 10.97
N GLU A 435 -15.37 19.75 11.67
CA GLU A 435 -15.79 21.03 11.10
C GLU A 435 -14.66 22.05 11.26
N ILE A 436 -14.30 22.69 10.14
CA ILE A 436 -13.30 23.76 10.11
C ILE A 436 -13.97 25.03 10.64
N ARG A 437 -13.39 25.62 11.64
CA ARG A 437 -13.83 26.94 12.14
C ARG A 437 -13.39 27.98 11.11
N LYS A 438 -14.35 28.67 10.53
CA LYS A 438 -14.11 29.87 9.74
C LYS A 438 -13.77 30.97 10.73
N GLY A 439 -12.53 31.45 10.70
CA GLY A 439 -12.08 32.62 11.46
C GLY A 439 -12.74 33.90 10.96
#